data_b5508efe4777753addebadddb9f6fc30
#
_entry.id   b5508efe4777753addebadddb9f6fc30
#
_cell.length_a   1.000
_cell.length_b   1.000
_cell.length_c   1.000
_cell.angle_alpha   90.00
_cell.angle_beta   90.00
_cell.angle_gamma   90.00
#
_symmetry.space_group_name_H-M   'P 1'
#
loop_
_entity.id
_entity.type
_entity.pdbx_description
1 polymer ?
#
loop_
_entity_poly.entity_id
_entity_poly.type
_entity_poly.pdbx_seq_one_letter_code
_entity_poly.pdbx_strand_id
1 'polypeptide(L)'
;MDNKLSGKISMEFEELKRILSSGDISSVFQPIVSLSNGKVIGYEALSRGPITSELYAPDMLFEIAAKYNRVWDLELLCRVKAIERARDIEKDKFLFINVDPHILKDEKFKKGFTKEFLAKHNMSPETIIFEITERTSIEDYKTFKAALKNYVDQGYKIAIDDTGSGYSGLKMLSETKPHFVKIDMDLIRDIDKDFFKQALIKCFVSLAEVTGMRLIAEGIETKEELLTLIDLGVYAGQGYYINRPAAAFEGITKEITELIINYNISKSFI
;
A
#
# COMPACT_ATOMS: atom_id res chain seq x y z
N MET A 1 28.11 -22.82 -19.14
CA MET A 1 26.93 -22.19 -18.52
C MET A 1 27.29 -21.15 -17.46
N ASP A 2 28.38 -21.32 -16.71
CA ASP A 2 28.76 -20.42 -15.59
C ASP A 2 29.13 -18.97 -16.00
N ASN A 3 29.74 -18.77 -17.17
CA ASN A 3 30.18 -17.42 -17.57
C ASN A 3 29.03 -16.45 -17.94
N LYS A 4 27.90 -16.97 -18.43
CA LYS A 4 26.71 -16.13 -18.71
C LYS A 4 25.96 -15.76 -17.45
N LEU A 5 25.90 -16.67 -16.45
CA LEU A 5 25.26 -16.39 -15.14
C LEU A 5 26.07 -15.35 -14.35
N SER A 6 27.40 -15.49 -14.32
CA SER A 6 28.27 -14.52 -13.64
C SER A 6 28.21 -13.13 -14.28
N GLY A 7 28.10 -13.05 -15.62
CA GLY A 7 27.94 -11.77 -16.33
C GLY A 7 26.60 -11.11 -16.06
N LYS A 8 25.51 -11.87 -15.99
CA LYS A 8 24.16 -11.34 -15.68
C LYS A 8 24.07 -10.83 -14.23
N ILE A 9 24.62 -11.58 -13.27
CA ILE A 9 24.69 -11.20 -11.85
C ILE A 9 25.46 -9.88 -11.68
N SER A 10 26.56 -9.67 -12.41
CA SER A 10 27.32 -8.42 -12.39
C SER A 10 26.51 -7.23 -12.96
N MET A 11 25.74 -7.44 -14.02
CA MET A 11 24.96 -6.38 -14.68
C MET A 11 23.79 -5.93 -13.81
N GLU A 12 23.04 -6.84 -13.19
CA GLU A 12 21.91 -6.52 -12.28
C GLU A 12 22.40 -5.66 -11.10
N PHE A 13 23.56 -6.01 -10.53
CA PHE A 13 24.11 -5.28 -9.39
C PHE A 13 24.62 -3.89 -9.79
N GLU A 14 25.30 -3.76 -10.92
CA GLU A 14 25.75 -2.46 -11.40
C GLU A 14 24.59 -1.55 -11.75
N GLU A 15 23.50 -2.09 -12.33
CA GLU A 15 22.30 -1.33 -12.59
C GLU A 15 21.62 -0.87 -11.29
N LEU A 16 21.48 -1.76 -10.28
CA LEU A 16 20.98 -1.38 -8.97
C LEU A 16 21.82 -0.26 -8.33
N LYS A 17 23.14 -0.37 -8.37
CA LYS A 17 24.04 0.68 -7.88
C LYS A 17 23.83 2.01 -8.60
N ARG A 18 23.69 1.97 -9.92
CA ARG A 18 23.40 3.15 -10.74
C ARG A 18 22.11 3.82 -10.26
N ILE A 19 21.02 3.04 -10.13
CA ILE A 19 19.73 3.53 -9.67
C ILE A 19 19.85 4.17 -8.29
N LEU A 20 20.48 3.48 -7.34
CA LEU A 20 20.65 4.00 -5.97
C LEU A 20 21.50 5.27 -5.91
N SER A 21 22.56 5.36 -6.74
CA SER A 21 23.47 6.53 -6.74
C SER A 21 22.88 7.75 -7.46
N SER A 22 22.14 7.53 -8.56
CA SER A 22 21.50 8.60 -9.32
C SER A 22 20.17 9.05 -8.70
N GLY A 23 19.56 8.21 -7.85
CA GLY A 23 18.20 8.43 -7.35
C GLY A 23 17.12 8.30 -8.43
N ASP A 24 17.38 7.52 -9.48
CA ASP A 24 16.50 7.34 -10.64
C ASP A 24 15.35 6.37 -10.30
N ILE A 25 14.53 6.76 -9.35
CA ILE A 25 13.29 6.12 -8.94
C ILE A 25 12.16 7.13 -9.14
N SER A 26 11.08 6.66 -9.68
CA SER A 26 9.83 7.42 -9.78
C SER A 26 8.74 6.78 -8.94
N SER A 27 7.70 7.56 -8.61
CA SER A 27 6.49 7.07 -7.97
C SER A 27 5.30 7.37 -8.86
N VAL A 28 4.41 6.40 -9.00
CA VAL A 28 3.06 6.60 -9.54
C VAL A 28 2.06 6.45 -8.40
N PHE A 29 0.89 7.04 -8.54
CA PHE A 29 -0.10 7.13 -7.48
C PHE A 29 -1.40 6.48 -7.93
N GLN A 30 -1.92 5.56 -7.13
CA GLN A 30 -3.22 4.94 -7.37
C GLN A 30 -4.24 5.47 -6.36
N PRO A 31 -5.41 5.99 -6.80
CA PRO A 31 -6.41 6.50 -5.89
C PRO A 31 -7.08 5.39 -5.09
N ILE A 32 -7.28 5.66 -3.80
CA ILE A 32 -8.11 4.87 -2.88
C ILE A 32 -9.37 5.67 -2.62
N VAL A 33 -10.53 5.06 -2.83
CA VAL A 33 -11.82 5.74 -2.90
C VAL A 33 -12.78 5.22 -1.86
N SER A 34 -13.45 6.13 -1.17
CA SER A 34 -14.56 5.77 -0.28
C SER A 34 -15.71 5.13 -1.03
N LEU A 35 -16.13 3.94 -0.63
CA LEU A 35 -17.24 3.23 -1.23
C LEU A 35 -18.62 3.74 -0.79
N SER A 36 -18.67 4.65 0.19
CA SER A 36 -19.91 5.27 0.62
C SER A 36 -20.30 6.52 -0.19
N ASN A 37 -19.31 7.25 -0.73
CA ASN A 37 -19.56 8.56 -1.35
C ASN A 37 -18.72 8.88 -2.59
N GLY A 38 -17.88 7.96 -3.06
CA GLY A 38 -17.05 8.12 -4.25
C GLY A 38 -15.92 9.15 -4.13
N LYS A 39 -15.61 9.66 -2.93
CA LYS A 39 -14.49 10.59 -2.74
C LYS A 39 -13.17 9.86 -2.61
N VAL A 40 -12.13 10.37 -3.24
CA VAL A 40 -10.76 9.92 -2.99
C VAL A 40 -10.40 10.22 -1.55
N ILE A 41 -9.97 9.21 -0.80
CA ILE A 41 -9.49 9.34 0.59
C ILE A 41 -7.97 9.46 0.68
N GLY A 42 -7.27 8.99 -0.34
CA GLY A 42 -5.81 9.01 -0.41
C GLY A 42 -5.29 8.32 -1.66
N TYR A 43 -3.98 8.17 -1.70
CA TYR A 43 -3.29 7.55 -2.82
C TYR A 43 -2.21 6.60 -2.31
N GLU A 44 -2.09 5.45 -2.94
CA GLU A 44 -0.95 4.56 -2.75
C GLU A 44 0.20 4.99 -3.66
N ALA A 45 1.39 5.15 -3.07
CA ALA A 45 2.62 5.48 -3.79
C ALA A 45 3.33 4.20 -4.22
N LEU A 46 3.33 3.94 -5.50
CA LEU A 46 3.91 2.75 -6.12
C LEU A 46 5.23 3.11 -6.80
N SER A 47 6.34 2.61 -6.28
CA SER A 47 7.67 2.87 -6.82
C SER A 47 7.88 2.22 -8.17
N ARG A 48 8.67 2.88 -9.02
CA ARG A 48 9.09 2.39 -10.34
C ARG A 48 10.56 2.69 -10.54
N GLY A 49 11.31 1.73 -11.00
CA GLY A 49 12.67 1.94 -11.52
C GLY A 49 12.65 2.74 -12.83
N PRO A 50 13.82 2.93 -13.45
CA PRO A 50 13.92 3.62 -14.74
C PRO A 50 13.17 2.86 -15.84
N ILE A 51 12.43 3.56 -16.66
CA ILE A 51 11.55 2.96 -17.70
C ILE A 51 12.30 2.10 -18.72
N THR A 52 13.58 2.35 -18.90
CA THR A 52 14.45 1.59 -19.82
C THR A 52 15.20 0.45 -19.14
N SER A 53 15.01 0.27 -17.83
CA SER A 53 15.72 -0.75 -17.04
C SER A 53 14.89 -2.03 -16.90
N GLU A 54 15.54 -3.18 -16.86
CA GLU A 54 14.93 -4.45 -16.45
C GLU A 54 14.41 -4.37 -14.98
N LEU A 55 14.93 -3.43 -14.18
CA LEU A 55 14.52 -3.15 -12.82
C LEU A 55 13.39 -2.10 -12.73
N TYR A 56 12.59 -1.92 -13.80
CA TYR A 56 11.45 -1.00 -13.80
C TYR A 56 10.34 -1.43 -12.84
N ALA A 57 9.99 -2.72 -12.87
CA ALA A 57 8.94 -3.26 -11.99
C ALA A 57 9.42 -3.33 -10.53
N PRO A 58 8.58 -2.93 -9.55
CA PRO A 58 8.97 -2.92 -8.14
C PRO A 58 9.40 -4.30 -7.63
N ASP A 59 8.72 -5.38 -8.03
CA ASP A 59 9.04 -6.74 -7.59
C ASP A 59 10.48 -7.11 -7.95
N MET A 60 10.87 -6.90 -9.21
CA MET A 60 12.24 -7.15 -9.68
C MET A 60 13.25 -6.25 -8.97
N LEU A 61 12.91 -4.97 -8.79
CA LEU A 61 13.78 -4.01 -8.14
C LEU A 61 14.08 -4.40 -6.67
N PHE A 62 13.04 -4.78 -5.90
CA PHE A 62 13.20 -5.20 -4.52
C PHE A 62 13.82 -6.60 -4.39
N GLU A 63 13.53 -7.55 -5.30
CA GLU A 63 14.17 -8.85 -5.35
C GLU A 63 15.70 -8.70 -5.51
N ILE A 64 16.13 -7.89 -6.48
CA ILE A 64 17.56 -7.62 -6.70
C ILE A 64 18.19 -6.87 -5.52
N ALA A 65 17.48 -5.93 -4.93
CA ALA A 65 17.95 -5.23 -3.72
C ALA A 65 18.14 -6.21 -2.53
N ALA A 66 17.21 -7.15 -2.34
CA ALA A 66 17.32 -8.19 -1.32
C ALA A 66 18.52 -9.12 -1.56
N LYS A 67 18.68 -9.59 -2.80
CA LYS A 67 19.81 -10.43 -3.23
C LYS A 67 21.18 -9.82 -2.90
N TYR A 68 21.28 -8.48 -2.97
CA TYR A 68 22.54 -7.76 -2.72
C TYR A 68 22.58 -6.99 -1.39
N ASN A 69 21.65 -7.29 -0.49
CA ASN A 69 21.55 -6.64 0.85
C ASN A 69 21.47 -5.10 0.77
N ARG A 70 20.66 -4.58 -0.17
CA ARG A 70 20.46 -3.15 -0.42
C ARG A 70 18.99 -2.70 -0.26
N VAL A 71 18.15 -3.53 0.39
CA VAL A 71 16.73 -3.21 0.62
C VAL A 71 16.57 -1.89 1.37
N TRP A 72 17.38 -1.68 2.44
CA TRP A 72 17.37 -0.43 3.18
C TRP A 72 17.59 0.80 2.31
N ASP A 73 18.65 0.78 1.51
CA ASP A 73 19.02 1.93 0.68
C ASP A 73 17.93 2.21 -0.37
N LEU A 74 17.36 1.16 -0.95
CA LEU A 74 16.28 1.27 -1.92
C LEU A 74 15.00 1.79 -1.29
N GLU A 75 14.57 1.21 -0.17
CA GLU A 75 13.33 1.62 0.51
C GLU A 75 13.39 3.08 0.96
N LEU A 76 14.53 3.50 1.53
CA LEU A 76 14.71 4.88 1.90
C LEU A 76 14.60 5.81 0.69
N LEU A 77 15.19 5.43 -0.45
CA LEU A 77 15.10 6.18 -1.69
C LEU A 77 13.65 6.25 -2.20
N CYS A 78 12.95 5.11 -2.25
CA CYS A 78 11.54 5.04 -2.66
C CYS A 78 10.65 5.93 -1.78
N ARG A 79 10.83 5.88 -0.47
CA ARG A 79 10.09 6.70 0.50
C ARG A 79 10.34 8.19 0.29
N VAL A 80 11.60 8.59 0.14
CA VAL A 80 11.98 9.98 -0.14
C VAL A 80 11.32 10.45 -1.43
N LYS A 81 11.41 9.66 -2.51
CA LYS A 81 10.82 9.99 -3.81
C LYS A 81 9.29 10.08 -3.76
N ALA A 82 8.62 9.17 -3.03
CA ALA A 82 7.18 9.23 -2.83
C ALA A 82 6.75 10.53 -2.14
N ILE A 83 7.43 10.93 -1.04
CA ILE A 83 7.13 12.15 -0.30
C ILE A 83 7.45 13.42 -1.14
N GLU A 84 8.60 13.46 -1.82
CA GLU A 84 8.96 14.57 -2.70
C GLU A 84 7.89 14.83 -3.77
N ARG A 85 7.39 13.76 -4.38
CA ARG A 85 6.35 13.86 -5.41
C ARG A 85 4.97 14.17 -4.83
N ALA A 86 4.72 13.75 -3.58
CA ALA A 86 3.44 13.96 -2.91
C ALA A 86 3.32 15.36 -2.25
N ARG A 87 4.29 16.25 -2.40
CA ARG A 87 4.26 17.60 -1.80
C ARG A 87 3.02 18.42 -2.15
N ASP A 88 2.43 18.18 -3.31
CA ASP A 88 1.26 18.90 -3.82
C ASP A 88 -0.06 18.12 -3.60
N ILE A 89 -0.03 17.04 -2.82
CA ILE A 89 -1.24 16.30 -2.43
C ILE A 89 -2.16 17.18 -1.57
N GLU A 90 -3.46 17.06 -1.75
CA GLU A 90 -4.44 17.77 -0.91
C GLU A 90 -4.26 17.37 0.56
N LYS A 91 -4.31 18.35 1.48
CA LYS A 91 -3.97 18.17 2.90
C LYS A 91 -4.88 17.20 3.67
N ASP A 92 -6.07 16.94 3.15
CA ASP A 92 -7.05 16.01 3.73
C ASP A 92 -6.91 14.58 3.19
N LYS A 93 -5.99 14.34 2.25
CA LYS A 93 -5.75 13.02 1.65
C LYS A 93 -4.61 12.29 2.35
N PHE A 94 -4.76 10.98 2.44
CA PHE A 94 -3.71 10.10 2.92
C PHE A 94 -2.73 9.74 1.80
N LEU A 95 -1.46 9.58 2.18
CA LEU A 95 -0.44 8.99 1.34
C LEU A 95 -0.03 7.64 1.96
N PHE A 96 -0.31 6.57 1.23
CA PHE A 96 0.05 5.22 1.60
C PHE A 96 1.43 4.88 1.02
N ILE A 97 2.32 4.36 1.86
CA ILE A 97 3.72 4.07 1.50
C ILE A 97 4.09 2.70 2.04
N ASN A 98 4.53 1.82 1.16
CA ASN A 98 5.04 0.50 1.50
C ASN A 98 6.31 0.58 2.35
N VAL A 99 6.40 -0.25 3.38
CA VAL A 99 7.54 -0.33 4.33
C VAL A 99 7.85 -1.78 4.66
N ASP A 100 9.09 -2.17 4.48
CA ASP A 100 9.57 -3.46 5.00
C ASP A 100 9.87 -3.33 6.51
N PRO A 101 9.18 -4.09 7.37
CA PRO A 101 9.39 -4.02 8.82
C PRO A 101 10.78 -4.47 9.27
N HIS A 102 11.51 -5.22 8.45
CA HIS A 102 12.89 -5.62 8.75
C HIS A 102 13.88 -4.45 8.77
N ILE A 103 13.53 -3.36 8.08
CA ILE A 103 14.32 -2.14 8.03
C ILE A 103 14.58 -1.53 9.42
N LEU A 104 13.71 -1.80 10.38
CA LEU A 104 13.83 -1.29 11.76
C LEU A 104 14.97 -1.96 12.55
N LYS A 105 15.49 -3.09 12.04
CA LYS A 105 16.67 -3.78 12.59
C LYS A 105 17.98 -3.31 11.94
N ASP A 106 17.90 -2.50 10.89
CA ASP A 106 19.11 -2.01 10.20
C ASP A 106 19.83 -0.96 11.07
N GLU A 107 21.14 -1.09 11.21
CA GLU A 107 21.98 -0.15 11.99
C GLU A 107 21.93 1.29 11.46
N LYS A 108 21.55 1.46 10.19
CA LYS A 108 21.37 2.78 9.55
C LYS A 108 20.05 3.45 9.92
N PHE A 109 19.14 2.74 10.59
CA PHE A 109 17.84 3.30 10.95
C PHE A 109 17.99 4.51 11.87
N LYS A 110 17.57 5.68 11.37
CA LYS A 110 17.52 6.92 12.15
C LYS A 110 16.09 7.24 12.53
N LYS A 111 15.80 7.13 13.84
CA LYS A 111 14.50 7.52 14.38
C LYS A 111 14.22 9.00 14.04
N GLY A 112 13.03 9.28 13.49
CA GLY A 112 12.62 10.66 13.19
C GLY A 112 13.02 11.17 11.80
N PHE A 113 13.85 10.47 11.04
CA PHE A 113 14.28 10.89 9.71
C PHE A 113 13.09 11.26 8.79
N THR A 114 12.08 10.38 8.71
CA THR A 114 10.91 10.63 7.86
C THR A 114 10.12 11.85 8.34
N LYS A 115 10.00 12.06 9.65
CA LYS A 115 9.29 13.21 10.23
C LYS A 115 9.98 14.54 9.88
N GLU A 116 11.31 14.59 9.98
CA GLU A 116 12.09 15.77 9.59
C GLU A 116 11.96 16.04 8.07
N PHE A 117 11.92 14.97 7.27
CA PHE A 117 11.76 15.07 5.83
C PHE A 117 10.36 15.56 5.45
N LEU A 118 9.29 15.04 6.08
CA LEU A 118 7.92 15.53 5.90
C LEU A 118 7.77 17.01 6.23
N ALA A 119 8.39 17.46 7.33
CA ALA A 119 8.36 18.87 7.73
C ALA A 119 8.92 19.80 6.65
N LYS A 120 9.98 19.38 5.94
CA LYS A 120 10.55 20.15 4.80
C LYS A 120 9.58 20.30 3.63
N HIS A 121 8.62 19.39 3.50
CA HIS A 121 7.61 19.41 2.44
C HIS A 121 6.23 19.87 2.92
N ASN A 122 6.14 20.45 4.14
CA ASN A 122 4.88 20.89 4.76
C ASN A 122 3.81 19.79 4.88
N MET A 123 4.24 18.54 5.05
CA MET A 123 3.37 17.37 5.23
C MET A 123 3.34 16.96 6.72
N SER A 124 2.19 16.47 7.16
CA SER A 124 2.00 15.96 8.53
C SER A 124 2.17 14.44 8.58
N PRO A 125 2.83 13.87 9.62
CA PRO A 125 2.85 12.42 9.83
C PRO A 125 1.46 11.79 9.86
N GLU A 126 0.44 12.49 10.32
CA GLU A 126 -0.93 12.00 10.45
C GLU A 126 -1.60 11.69 9.10
N THR A 127 -1.08 12.26 8.00
CA THR A 127 -1.54 11.98 6.63
C THR A 127 -0.79 10.83 5.97
N ILE A 128 0.26 10.31 6.62
CA ILE A 128 1.07 9.20 6.09
C ILE A 128 0.61 7.89 6.72
N ILE A 129 0.38 6.91 5.86
CA ILE A 129 0.03 5.55 6.26
C ILE A 129 1.14 4.62 5.77
N PHE A 130 1.81 3.94 6.72
CA PHE A 130 2.79 2.92 6.37
C PHE A 130 2.08 1.58 6.18
N GLU A 131 2.26 1.00 5.00
CA GLU A 131 1.74 -0.31 4.62
C GLU A 131 2.77 -1.39 4.89
N ILE A 132 2.35 -2.46 5.54
CA ILE A 132 3.18 -3.58 5.93
C ILE A 132 2.53 -4.84 5.40
N THR A 133 3.22 -5.55 4.51
CA THR A 133 2.68 -6.76 3.91
C THR A 133 2.57 -7.92 4.90
N GLU A 134 1.44 -8.62 4.87
CA GLU A 134 1.21 -9.85 5.63
C GLU A 134 2.26 -10.94 5.32
N ARG A 135 2.80 -10.94 4.10
CA ARG A 135 3.81 -11.92 3.65
C ARG A 135 5.13 -11.81 4.40
N THR A 136 5.35 -10.73 5.14
CA THR A 136 6.55 -10.56 5.93
C THR A 136 6.60 -11.56 7.08
N SER A 137 7.57 -12.46 7.06
CA SER A 137 7.80 -13.39 8.15
C SER A 137 8.33 -12.66 9.39
N ILE A 138 7.48 -12.52 10.40
CA ILE A 138 7.85 -11.85 11.65
C ILE A 138 8.25 -12.90 12.68
N GLU A 139 9.56 -13.11 12.82
CA GLU A 139 10.13 -14.02 13.83
C GLU A 139 10.05 -13.44 15.25
N ASP A 140 10.28 -12.13 15.38
CA ASP A 140 10.28 -11.41 16.66
C ASP A 140 9.17 -10.33 16.70
N TYR A 141 7.98 -10.75 17.11
CA TYR A 141 6.84 -9.85 17.30
C TYR A 141 7.07 -8.76 18.34
N LYS A 142 7.95 -8.97 19.32
CA LYS A 142 8.22 -7.97 20.36
C LYS A 142 8.95 -6.76 19.76
N THR A 143 10.02 -7.00 19.02
CA THR A 143 10.77 -5.95 18.33
C THR A 143 9.89 -5.28 17.27
N PHE A 144 9.14 -6.05 16.51
CA PHE A 144 8.21 -5.55 15.49
C PHE A 144 7.16 -4.59 16.09
N LYS A 145 6.50 -4.99 17.18
CA LYS A 145 5.52 -4.13 17.88
C LYS A 145 6.15 -2.84 18.43
N ALA A 146 7.34 -2.93 18.97
CA ALA A 146 8.05 -1.75 19.47
C ALA A 146 8.33 -0.75 18.33
N ALA A 147 8.65 -1.26 17.15
CA ALA A 147 8.86 -0.48 15.95
C ALA A 147 7.58 0.18 15.43
N LEU A 148 6.48 -0.57 15.33
CA LEU A 148 5.18 -0.01 14.95
C LEU A 148 4.72 1.04 15.94
N LYS A 149 4.87 0.76 17.25
CA LYS A 149 4.57 1.75 18.28
C LYS A 149 5.36 3.05 18.08
N ASN A 150 6.64 2.95 17.71
CA ASN A 150 7.45 4.13 17.43
C ASN A 150 6.93 4.95 16.25
N TYR A 151 6.38 4.34 15.19
CA TYR A 151 5.72 5.06 14.11
C TYR A 151 4.42 5.72 14.60
N VAL A 152 3.57 4.99 15.30
CA VAL A 152 2.29 5.52 15.84
C VAL A 152 2.55 6.68 16.81
N ASP A 153 3.54 6.57 17.71
CA ASP A 153 3.93 7.63 18.64
C ASP A 153 4.44 8.91 17.94
N GLN A 154 4.87 8.80 16.67
CA GLN A 154 5.24 9.94 15.83
C GLN A 154 4.07 10.53 15.04
N GLY A 155 2.87 9.94 15.12
CA GLY A 155 1.66 10.38 14.46
C GLY A 155 1.32 9.64 13.16
N TYR A 156 2.15 8.68 12.71
CA TYR A 156 1.85 7.86 11.53
C TYR A 156 0.70 6.89 11.77
N LYS A 157 0.00 6.54 10.72
CA LYS A 157 -0.95 5.43 10.72
C LYS A 157 -0.32 4.17 10.11
N ILE A 158 -0.87 3.01 10.45
CA ILE A 158 -0.43 1.72 9.97
C ILE A 158 -1.55 1.04 9.18
N ALA A 159 -1.22 0.47 8.04
CA ALA A 159 -2.05 -0.46 7.30
C ALA A 159 -1.36 -1.84 7.26
N ILE A 160 -2.15 -2.90 7.37
CA ILE A 160 -1.70 -4.25 7.00
C ILE A 160 -2.15 -4.50 5.57
N ASP A 161 -1.19 -4.86 4.73
CA ASP A 161 -1.38 -5.07 3.30
C ASP A 161 -1.43 -6.55 2.93
N ASP A 162 -1.98 -6.88 1.76
CA ASP A 162 -2.12 -8.24 1.22
C ASP A 162 -2.88 -9.21 2.16
N THR A 163 -3.80 -8.70 3.01
CA THR A 163 -4.50 -9.56 3.99
C THR A 163 -5.35 -10.60 3.29
N GLY A 164 -5.07 -11.87 3.60
CA GLY A 164 -5.72 -13.04 3.01
C GLY A 164 -4.87 -13.79 1.99
N SER A 165 -3.69 -13.28 1.62
CA SER A 165 -2.76 -13.96 0.71
C SER A 165 -1.77 -14.90 1.43
N GLY A 166 -1.69 -14.85 2.77
CA GLY A 166 -0.69 -15.55 3.55
C GLY A 166 -1.23 -16.28 4.78
N TYR A 167 -0.31 -16.80 5.62
CA TYR A 167 -0.63 -17.63 6.78
C TYR A 167 -0.73 -16.86 8.11
N SER A 168 -0.38 -15.57 8.15
CA SER A 168 -0.16 -14.83 9.40
C SER A 168 -1.19 -13.76 9.70
N GLY A 169 -2.16 -13.49 8.81
CA GLY A 169 -3.05 -12.32 8.83
C GLY A 169 -3.75 -12.06 10.16
N LEU A 170 -4.50 -13.01 10.67
CA LEU A 170 -5.25 -12.82 11.93
C LEU A 170 -4.33 -12.56 13.13
N LYS A 171 -3.17 -13.23 13.19
CA LYS A 171 -2.19 -12.99 14.24
C LYS A 171 -1.59 -11.59 14.09
N MET A 172 -1.23 -11.19 12.88
CA MET A 172 -0.71 -9.86 12.61
C MET A 172 -1.71 -8.79 12.98
N LEU A 173 -2.99 -8.90 12.60
CA LEU A 173 -4.06 -7.97 12.98
C LEU A 173 -4.20 -7.85 14.49
N SER A 174 -4.23 -8.99 15.20
CA SER A 174 -4.34 -9.02 16.67
C SER A 174 -3.17 -8.33 17.37
N GLU A 175 -1.95 -8.53 16.87
CA GLU A 175 -0.72 -8.02 17.46
C GLU A 175 -0.45 -6.54 17.11
N THR A 176 -0.84 -6.09 15.92
CA THR A 176 -0.52 -4.74 15.41
C THR A 176 -1.62 -3.72 15.66
N LYS A 177 -2.89 -4.16 15.73
CA LYS A 177 -4.07 -3.29 15.85
C LYS A 177 -4.01 -2.13 14.85
N PRO A 178 -4.02 -2.41 13.54
CA PRO A 178 -3.78 -1.42 12.51
C PRO A 178 -4.95 -0.44 12.38
N HIS A 179 -4.69 0.71 11.77
CA HIS A 179 -5.72 1.68 11.41
C HIS A 179 -6.48 1.28 10.15
N PHE A 180 -5.78 0.61 9.23
CA PHE A 180 -6.32 0.14 7.96
C PHE A 180 -5.91 -1.32 7.71
N VAL A 181 -6.77 -2.03 6.99
CA VAL A 181 -6.49 -3.39 6.49
C VAL A 181 -6.86 -3.41 5.03
N LYS A 182 -5.89 -3.75 4.17
CA LYS A 182 -6.09 -3.92 2.73
C LYS A 182 -6.33 -5.39 2.44
N ILE A 183 -7.46 -5.70 1.86
CA ILE A 183 -7.84 -7.07 1.50
C ILE A 183 -7.30 -7.38 0.12
N ASP A 184 -6.50 -8.43 0.05
CA ASP A 184 -5.83 -8.89 -1.17
C ASP A 184 -6.81 -9.17 -2.30
N MET A 185 -6.39 -8.86 -3.53
CA MET A 185 -7.17 -9.02 -4.76
C MET A 185 -7.68 -10.46 -4.98
N ASP A 186 -7.00 -11.48 -4.47
CA ASP A 186 -7.44 -12.87 -4.63
C ASP A 186 -8.76 -13.15 -3.89
N LEU A 187 -9.05 -12.42 -2.81
CA LEU A 187 -10.34 -12.47 -2.12
C LEU A 187 -11.40 -11.58 -2.78
N ILE A 188 -11.00 -10.59 -3.57
CA ILE A 188 -11.92 -9.65 -4.23
C ILE A 188 -12.33 -10.15 -5.62
N ARG A 189 -11.45 -10.84 -6.31
CA ARG A 189 -11.71 -11.37 -7.65
C ARG A 189 -12.96 -12.27 -7.68
N ASP A 190 -13.93 -11.98 -8.56
CA ASP A 190 -15.21 -12.69 -8.70
C ASP A 190 -16.05 -12.77 -7.39
N ILE A 191 -15.88 -11.83 -6.46
CA ILE A 191 -16.62 -11.81 -5.18
C ILE A 191 -18.13 -11.73 -5.39
N ASP A 192 -18.59 -11.15 -6.47
CA ASP A 192 -20.00 -11.09 -6.86
C ASP A 192 -20.63 -12.49 -7.09
N LYS A 193 -19.81 -13.49 -7.39
CA LYS A 193 -20.20 -14.87 -7.69
C LYS A 193 -19.87 -15.87 -6.58
N ASP A 194 -19.07 -15.48 -5.60
CA ASP A 194 -18.56 -16.35 -4.54
C ASP A 194 -19.13 -16.00 -3.17
N PHE A 195 -20.16 -16.75 -2.77
CA PHE A 195 -20.79 -16.59 -1.46
C PHE A 195 -19.83 -16.74 -0.29
N PHE A 196 -18.82 -17.62 -0.40
CA PHE A 196 -17.87 -17.84 0.68
C PHE A 196 -16.95 -16.63 0.87
N LYS A 197 -16.46 -16.04 -0.23
CA LYS A 197 -15.69 -14.78 -0.19
C LYS A 197 -16.54 -13.64 0.41
N GLN A 198 -17.81 -13.52 0.00
CA GLN A 198 -18.72 -12.51 0.57
C GLN A 198 -18.89 -12.69 2.09
N ALA A 199 -19.10 -13.93 2.55
CA ALA A 199 -19.22 -14.22 3.98
C ALA A 199 -17.94 -13.89 4.74
N LEU A 200 -16.77 -14.16 4.18
CA LEU A 200 -15.48 -13.84 4.76
C LEU A 200 -15.28 -12.31 4.88
N ILE A 201 -15.54 -11.56 3.80
CA ILE A 201 -15.44 -10.10 3.82
C ILE A 201 -16.43 -9.50 4.83
N LYS A 202 -17.63 -10.06 4.95
CA LYS A 202 -18.60 -9.62 5.96
C LYS A 202 -18.10 -9.81 7.39
N CYS A 203 -17.37 -10.90 7.66
CA CYS A 203 -16.70 -11.09 8.96
C CYS A 203 -15.63 -10.02 9.20
N PHE A 204 -14.83 -9.65 8.19
CA PHE A 204 -13.86 -8.56 8.32
C PHE A 204 -14.53 -7.21 8.54
N VAL A 205 -15.65 -6.92 7.86
CA VAL A 205 -16.44 -5.70 8.07
C VAL A 205 -16.93 -5.63 9.52
N SER A 206 -17.52 -6.71 10.04
CA SER A 206 -17.98 -6.76 11.44
C SER A 206 -16.83 -6.58 12.43
N LEU A 207 -15.65 -7.17 12.14
CA LEU A 207 -14.46 -6.95 12.95
C LEU A 207 -14.01 -5.48 12.90
N ALA A 208 -14.06 -4.85 11.73
CA ALA A 208 -13.71 -3.44 11.53
C ALA A 208 -14.63 -2.50 12.33
N GLU A 209 -15.93 -2.75 12.33
CA GLU A 209 -16.92 -1.98 13.10
C GLU A 209 -16.63 -2.01 14.60
N VAL A 210 -16.28 -3.18 15.15
CA VAL A 210 -16.00 -3.34 16.60
C VAL A 210 -14.65 -2.73 16.99
N THR A 211 -13.65 -2.82 16.11
CA THR A 211 -12.27 -2.40 16.42
C THR A 211 -11.95 -0.97 16.02
N GLY A 212 -12.76 -0.36 15.14
CA GLY A 212 -12.53 0.98 14.59
C GLY A 212 -11.49 1.00 13.45
N MET A 213 -10.97 -0.16 13.01
CA MET A 213 -10.13 -0.23 11.81
C MET A 213 -10.97 -0.02 10.55
N ARG A 214 -10.32 0.29 9.43
CA ARG A 214 -10.98 0.55 8.14
C ARG A 214 -10.50 -0.44 7.09
N LEU A 215 -11.46 -1.04 6.37
CA LEU A 215 -11.15 -2.01 5.31
C LEU A 215 -11.01 -1.30 3.96
N ILE A 216 -9.99 -1.67 3.21
CA ILE A 216 -9.77 -1.27 1.83
C ILE A 216 -9.75 -2.55 0.97
N ALA A 217 -10.62 -2.65 -0.02
CA ALA A 217 -10.58 -3.74 -0.99
C ALA A 217 -9.64 -3.39 -2.14
N GLU A 218 -8.77 -4.33 -2.51
CA GLU A 218 -7.80 -4.16 -3.57
C GLU A 218 -8.18 -4.93 -4.84
N GLY A 219 -7.62 -4.48 -5.98
CA GLY A 219 -7.77 -5.18 -7.24
C GLY A 219 -9.18 -5.22 -7.79
N ILE A 220 -10.02 -4.24 -7.50
CA ILE A 220 -11.38 -4.13 -8.07
C ILE A 220 -11.25 -3.92 -9.58
N GLU A 221 -11.73 -4.88 -10.39
CA GLU A 221 -11.62 -4.83 -11.86
C GLU A 221 -12.97 -4.76 -12.57
N THR A 222 -14.07 -5.05 -11.88
CA THR A 222 -15.41 -5.05 -12.46
C THR A 222 -16.39 -4.20 -11.65
N LYS A 223 -17.47 -3.78 -12.32
CA LYS A 223 -18.59 -3.09 -11.68
C LYS A 223 -19.28 -3.96 -10.64
N GLU A 224 -19.44 -5.23 -10.94
CA GLU A 224 -20.11 -6.21 -10.10
C GLU A 224 -19.35 -6.43 -8.79
N GLU A 225 -18.02 -6.52 -8.84
CA GLU A 225 -17.18 -6.56 -7.65
C GLU A 225 -17.34 -5.28 -6.80
N LEU A 226 -17.30 -4.10 -7.44
CA LEU A 226 -17.47 -2.83 -6.76
C LEU A 226 -18.82 -2.74 -6.02
N LEU A 227 -19.91 -3.09 -6.69
CA LEU A 227 -21.26 -3.03 -6.12
C LEU A 227 -21.41 -4.03 -4.97
N THR A 228 -20.88 -5.24 -5.11
CA THR A 228 -20.89 -6.25 -4.04
C THR A 228 -20.13 -5.77 -2.80
N LEU A 229 -18.98 -5.12 -2.98
CA LEU A 229 -18.21 -4.56 -1.85
C LEU A 229 -18.95 -3.41 -1.15
N ILE A 230 -19.69 -2.58 -1.90
CA ILE A 230 -20.60 -1.57 -1.33
C ILE A 230 -21.71 -2.25 -0.52
N ASP A 231 -22.29 -3.34 -1.01
CA ASP A 231 -23.34 -4.11 -0.32
C ASP A 231 -22.83 -4.72 0.98
N LEU A 232 -21.61 -5.21 0.98
CA LEU A 232 -20.97 -5.77 2.16
C LEU A 232 -20.55 -4.72 3.20
N GLY A 233 -20.54 -3.42 2.85
CA GLY A 233 -20.19 -2.34 3.76
C GLY A 233 -18.68 -2.07 3.88
N VAL A 234 -17.88 -2.44 2.87
CA VAL A 234 -16.45 -2.14 2.83
C VAL A 234 -16.23 -0.63 2.77
N TYR A 235 -15.29 -0.12 3.57
CA TYR A 235 -15.06 1.31 3.75
C TYR A 235 -14.54 2.01 2.49
N ALA A 236 -13.51 1.43 1.86
CA ALA A 236 -12.87 2.01 0.68
C ALA A 236 -12.39 0.92 -0.28
N GLY A 237 -12.01 1.30 -1.49
CA GLY A 237 -11.48 0.38 -2.48
C GLY A 237 -10.52 1.04 -3.46
N GLN A 238 -9.69 0.21 -4.08
CA GLN A 238 -8.83 0.56 -5.20
C GLN A 238 -8.80 -0.57 -6.22
N GLY A 239 -8.52 -0.24 -7.48
CA GLY A 239 -8.43 -1.22 -8.55
C GLY A 239 -8.53 -0.57 -9.92
N TYR A 240 -8.29 -1.35 -10.96
CA TYR A 240 -8.25 -0.84 -12.33
C TYR A 240 -9.61 -0.41 -12.86
N TYR A 241 -10.68 -0.91 -12.29
CA TYR A 241 -12.03 -0.43 -12.61
C TYR A 241 -12.25 0.99 -12.10
N ILE A 242 -11.66 1.36 -10.96
CA ILE A 242 -11.77 2.70 -10.37
C ILE A 242 -10.83 3.67 -11.08
N ASN A 243 -9.53 3.41 -11.03
CA ASN A 243 -8.50 4.08 -11.83
C ASN A 243 -7.17 3.32 -11.77
N ARG A 244 -6.32 3.51 -12.78
CA ARG A 244 -4.98 2.94 -12.81
C ARG A 244 -3.99 3.86 -12.11
N PRO A 245 -2.83 3.33 -11.65
CA PRO A 245 -1.75 4.17 -11.16
C PRO A 245 -1.28 5.16 -12.22
N ALA A 246 -1.13 6.43 -11.85
CA ALA A 246 -0.69 7.51 -12.73
C ALA A 246 0.42 8.35 -12.09
N ALA A 247 1.19 9.07 -12.92
CA ALA A 247 2.27 9.95 -12.43
C ALA A 247 1.75 11.19 -11.68
N ALA A 248 0.50 11.58 -11.93
CA ALA A 248 -0.19 12.66 -11.24
C ALA A 248 -1.22 12.11 -10.25
N PHE A 249 -1.69 12.96 -9.32
CA PHE A 249 -2.82 12.64 -8.44
C PHE A 249 -4.12 12.76 -9.22
N GLU A 250 -4.42 11.72 -9.99
CA GLU A 250 -5.67 11.68 -10.74
C GLU A 250 -6.83 11.32 -9.81
N GLY A 251 -7.94 12.05 -9.96
CA GLY A 251 -9.21 11.66 -9.35
C GLY A 251 -9.81 10.45 -10.06
N ILE A 252 -11.05 10.15 -9.73
CA ILE A 252 -11.84 9.14 -10.45
C ILE A 252 -12.80 9.82 -11.43
N THR A 253 -13.24 9.08 -12.43
CA THR A 253 -14.18 9.60 -13.41
C THR A 253 -15.52 9.97 -12.76
N LYS A 254 -16.22 10.93 -13.37
CA LYS A 254 -17.56 11.31 -12.92
C LYS A 254 -18.52 10.13 -12.94
N GLU A 255 -18.37 9.25 -13.93
CA GLU A 255 -19.18 8.04 -14.08
C GLU A 255 -19.04 7.10 -12.87
N ILE A 256 -17.83 6.82 -12.42
CA ILE A 256 -17.58 5.98 -11.25
C ILE A 256 -18.09 6.66 -9.97
N THR A 257 -17.90 7.97 -9.82
CA THR A 257 -18.41 8.73 -8.69
C THR A 257 -19.94 8.65 -8.61
N GLU A 258 -20.63 8.91 -9.73
CA GLU A 258 -22.09 8.85 -9.82
C GLU A 258 -22.61 7.42 -9.61
N LEU A 259 -21.91 6.40 -10.12
CA LEU A 259 -22.27 5.00 -9.88
C LEU A 259 -22.29 4.70 -8.36
N ILE A 260 -21.22 5.04 -7.65
CA ILE A 260 -21.11 4.79 -6.20
C ILE A 260 -22.23 5.54 -5.44
N ILE A 261 -22.43 6.82 -5.74
CA ILE A 261 -23.42 7.65 -5.06
C ILE A 261 -24.84 7.12 -5.32
N ASN A 262 -25.20 6.92 -6.57
CA ASN A 262 -26.55 6.48 -6.96
C ASN A 262 -26.89 5.11 -6.40
N TYR A 263 -25.90 4.19 -6.37
CA TYR A 263 -26.09 2.87 -5.80
C TYR A 263 -26.35 2.93 -4.29
N ASN A 264 -25.57 3.72 -3.54
CA ASN A 264 -25.81 3.91 -2.10
C ASN A 264 -27.16 4.57 -1.80
N ILE A 265 -27.60 5.54 -2.64
CA ILE A 265 -28.92 6.16 -2.50
C ILE A 265 -30.01 5.10 -2.71
N SER A 266 -29.91 4.27 -3.75
CA SER A 266 -30.92 3.24 -4.04
C SER A 266 -31.12 2.25 -2.88
N LYS A 267 -30.05 1.91 -2.16
CA LYS A 267 -30.07 1.05 -0.98
C LYS A 267 -30.80 1.68 0.22
N SER A 268 -30.78 3.00 0.34
CA SER A 268 -31.43 3.70 1.46
C SER A 268 -32.95 3.68 1.41
N PHE A 269 -33.54 3.23 0.29
CA PHE A 269 -34.98 3.13 0.06
C PHE A 269 -35.52 1.70 0.18
N ILE A 270 -34.67 0.71 0.47
CA ILE A 270 -35.02 -0.71 0.67
C ILE A 270 -34.91 -1.04 2.18
#